data_02794d5f1b5dda51bb6a192799c0aa88
#
_entry.id   02794d5f1b5dda51bb6a192799c0aa88
#
_cell.length_a   1.000
_cell.length_b   1.000
_cell.length_c   1.000
_cell.angle_alpha   90.00
_cell.angle_beta   90.00
_cell.angle_gamma   90.00
#
_symmetry.space_group_name_H-M   'P 1'
#
loop_
_entity.id
_entity.type
_entity.pdbx_description
1 polymer ?
#
loop_
_entity_poly.entity_id
_entity_poly.type
_entity_poly.pdbx_seq_one_letter_code
_entity_poly.pdbx_strand_id
1 'polypeptide(L)'
;MRSAELYYVFAIALALSSCSANYDCRSKPVHDKLFSILRDNFYDVISKSDEPSLKGIATVAGLVGLVAGVAEITKQPEGVEGERVVKQLRAFPQTARFSLNSLTEEDDHRDRKTHVCRANIHIEATIPDEFADALRQLPFLGINTKGEVAGNIDVRFTVQPDLSGKSDFVVRATW
;
A
#
# COMPACT_ATOMS: atom_id res chain seq x y z
N MET A 1 38.19 23.71 43.75
CA MET A 1 36.82 23.28 43.43
C MET A 1 36.36 23.96 42.14
N ARG A 2 36.90 23.58 40.93
CA ARG A 2 36.50 24.19 39.64
C ARG A 2 36.59 23.20 38.46
N SER A 3 36.67 21.88 38.72
CA SER A 3 36.85 20.89 37.64
C SER A 3 35.64 19.99 37.37
N ALA A 4 34.55 20.12 38.13
CA ALA A 4 33.39 19.24 37.97
C ALA A 4 32.30 19.77 37.00
N GLU A 5 32.28 21.07 36.70
CA GLU A 5 31.24 21.66 35.83
C GLU A 5 31.55 21.51 34.33
N LEU A 6 32.81 21.30 33.95
CA LEU A 6 33.17 21.16 32.53
C LEU A 6 32.78 19.80 31.94
N TYR A 7 32.64 18.76 32.74
CA TYR A 7 32.25 17.43 32.25
C TYR A 7 30.76 17.31 31.92
N TYR A 8 29.91 18.11 32.55
CA TYR A 8 28.47 18.04 32.28
C TYR A 8 28.05 18.67 30.95
N VAL A 9 28.78 19.69 30.51
CA VAL A 9 28.48 20.36 29.22
C VAL A 9 28.89 19.48 28.02
N PHE A 10 29.93 18.67 28.16
CA PHE A 10 30.39 17.76 27.10
C PHE A 10 29.52 16.51 26.94
N ALA A 11 28.87 16.04 28.01
CA ALA A 11 27.99 14.89 27.97
C ALA A 11 26.64 15.19 27.29
N ILE A 12 26.16 16.42 27.34
CA ILE A 12 24.90 16.84 26.68
C ILE A 12 25.09 17.07 25.16
N ALA A 13 26.29 17.45 24.73
CA ALA A 13 26.58 17.66 23.30
C ALA A 13 26.68 16.35 22.49
N LEU A 14 26.94 15.21 23.14
CA LEU A 14 27.00 13.89 22.49
C LEU A 14 25.62 13.21 22.36
N ALA A 15 24.60 13.67 23.07
CA ALA A 15 23.25 13.12 22.98
C ALA A 15 22.41 13.73 21.82
N LEU A 16 22.91 14.76 21.15
CA LEU A 16 22.25 15.43 20.02
C LEU A 16 22.73 15.00 18.64
N SER A 17 23.63 14.02 18.55
CA SER A 17 23.82 13.27 17.32
C SER A 17 22.61 12.33 17.15
N SER A 18 21.43 12.91 17.02
CA SER A 18 20.29 12.23 16.46
C SER A 18 20.75 11.65 15.15
N CYS A 19 20.89 10.34 15.05
CA CYS A 19 20.99 9.62 13.81
C CYS A 19 19.88 10.16 12.93
N SER A 20 20.19 11.02 11.97
CA SER A 20 19.29 11.34 10.89
C SER A 20 19.13 10.01 10.16
N ALA A 21 18.06 9.27 10.47
CA ALA A 21 17.75 8.04 9.80
C ALA A 21 17.68 8.40 8.30
N ASN A 22 18.60 7.83 7.54
CA ASN A 22 18.68 8.08 6.11
C ASN A 22 17.57 7.24 5.48
N TYR A 23 16.40 7.85 5.26
CA TYR A 23 15.27 7.20 4.62
C TYR A 23 15.45 7.26 3.11
N ASP A 24 16.01 6.21 2.54
CA ASP A 24 16.15 6.00 1.11
C ASP A 24 15.11 5.00 0.58
N CYS A 25 15.14 4.76 -0.74
CA CYS A 25 14.25 3.81 -1.41
C CYS A 25 14.33 2.38 -0.85
N ARG A 26 15.43 2.00 -0.22
CA ARG A 26 15.72 0.62 0.23
C ARG A 26 15.42 0.40 1.69
N SER A 27 15.12 1.45 2.42
CA SER A 27 14.91 1.33 3.86
C SER A 27 13.59 0.61 4.17
N LYS A 28 13.63 -0.32 5.13
CA LYS A 28 12.45 -1.10 5.54
C LYS A 28 11.26 -0.21 5.94
N PRO A 29 11.42 0.87 6.74
CA PRO A 29 10.30 1.74 7.09
C PRO A 29 9.61 2.37 5.87
N VAL A 30 10.37 2.68 4.80
CA VAL A 30 9.82 3.20 3.55
C VAL A 30 8.98 2.14 2.84
N HIS A 31 9.46 0.89 2.78
CA HIS A 31 8.69 -0.22 2.20
C HIS A 31 7.40 -0.49 3.00
N ASP A 32 7.47 -0.53 4.33
CA ASP A 32 6.31 -0.74 5.19
C ASP A 32 5.24 0.36 4.95
N LYS A 33 5.68 1.62 4.81
CA LYS A 33 4.80 2.75 4.49
C LYS A 33 4.23 2.65 3.08
N LEU A 34 5.05 2.29 2.09
CA LEU A 34 4.61 2.08 0.71
C LEU A 34 3.53 0.98 0.65
N PHE A 35 3.76 -0.16 1.27
CA PHE A 35 2.79 -1.26 1.29
C PHE A 35 1.48 -0.89 2.02
N SER A 36 1.55 -0.05 3.04
CA SER A 36 0.34 0.51 3.66
C SER A 36 -0.45 1.36 2.67
N ILE A 37 0.22 2.26 1.94
CA ILE A 37 -0.41 3.12 0.93
C ILE A 37 -1.07 2.28 -0.18
N LEU A 38 -0.38 1.24 -0.66
CA LEU A 38 -0.92 0.34 -1.69
C LEU A 38 -2.14 -0.44 -1.17
N ARG A 39 -2.12 -0.86 0.09
CA ARG A 39 -3.25 -1.56 0.71
C ARG A 39 -4.46 -0.64 0.88
N ASP A 40 -4.23 0.60 1.32
CA ASP A 40 -5.29 1.59 1.51
C ASP A 40 -5.96 2.00 0.18
N ASN A 41 -5.21 1.90 -0.94
CA ASN A 41 -5.67 2.21 -2.29
C ASN A 41 -5.79 0.96 -3.18
N PHE A 42 -5.98 -0.21 -2.59
CA PHE A 42 -5.82 -1.51 -3.24
C PHE A 42 -6.57 -1.63 -4.58
N TYR A 43 -7.85 -1.29 -4.61
CA TYR A 43 -8.66 -1.45 -5.82
C TYR A 43 -8.25 -0.50 -6.95
N ASP A 44 -7.83 0.72 -6.64
CA ASP A 44 -7.30 1.64 -7.65
C ASP A 44 -5.95 1.12 -8.18
N VAL A 45 -5.08 0.65 -7.30
CA VAL A 45 -3.79 0.04 -7.65
C VAL A 45 -3.96 -1.13 -8.61
N ILE A 46 -4.79 -2.13 -8.27
CA ILE A 46 -4.96 -3.32 -9.10
C ILE A 46 -5.72 -3.04 -10.40
N SER A 47 -6.50 -1.95 -10.48
CA SER A 47 -7.14 -1.52 -11.72
C SER A 47 -6.15 -1.10 -12.80
N LYS A 48 -4.95 -0.66 -12.41
CA LYS A 48 -3.86 -0.25 -13.29
C LYS A 48 -2.90 -1.38 -13.66
N SER A 49 -3.03 -2.53 -12.99
CA SER A 49 -2.21 -3.71 -13.29
C SER A 49 -2.43 -4.18 -14.73
N ASP A 50 -1.40 -4.71 -15.36
CA ASP A 50 -1.54 -5.37 -16.67
C ASP A 50 -2.13 -6.79 -16.55
N GLU A 51 -2.22 -7.32 -15.33
CA GLU A 51 -2.75 -8.65 -15.06
C GLU A 51 -4.27 -8.70 -15.12
N PRO A 52 -4.86 -9.48 -16.04
CA PRO A 52 -6.31 -9.54 -16.24
C PRO A 52 -7.10 -9.93 -14.99
N SER A 53 -6.55 -10.84 -14.17
CA SER A 53 -7.16 -11.30 -12.92
C SER A 53 -7.32 -10.17 -11.90
N LEU A 54 -6.30 -9.33 -11.73
CA LEU A 54 -6.34 -8.19 -10.82
C LEU A 54 -7.31 -7.11 -11.32
N LYS A 55 -7.26 -6.78 -12.62
CA LYS A 55 -8.23 -5.85 -13.23
C LYS A 55 -9.67 -6.33 -13.11
N GLY A 56 -9.90 -7.63 -13.30
CA GLY A 56 -11.22 -8.22 -13.16
C GLY A 56 -11.78 -8.02 -11.76
N ILE A 57 -10.98 -8.25 -10.72
CA ILE A 57 -11.38 -8.04 -9.33
C ILE A 57 -11.70 -6.56 -9.06
N ALA A 58 -10.87 -5.64 -9.54
CA ALA A 58 -11.12 -4.20 -9.40
C ALA A 58 -12.44 -3.80 -10.06
N THR A 59 -12.74 -4.35 -11.24
CA THR A 59 -13.99 -4.10 -11.96
C THR A 59 -15.19 -4.58 -11.19
N VAL A 60 -15.15 -5.82 -10.67
CA VAL A 60 -16.24 -6.39 -9.86
C VAL A 60 -16.43 -5.58 -8.57
N ALA A 61 -15.36 -5.22 -7.89
CA ALA A 61 -15.43 -4.40 -6.68
C ALA A 61 -16.04 -3.02 -6.95
N GLY A 62 -15.71 -2.40 -8.09
CA GLY A 62 -16.30 -1.14 -8.53
C GLY A 62 -17.79 -1.27 -8.80
N LEU A 63 -18.24 -2.33 -9.47
CA LEU A 63 -19.67 -2.59 -9.73
C LEU A 63 -20.44 -2.82 -8.44
N VAL A 64 -19.91 -3.65 -7.53
CA VAL A 64 -20.54 -3.90 -6.22
C VAL A 64 -20.61 -2.62 -5.40
N GLY A 65 -19.56 -1.81 -5.40
CA GLY A 65 -19.54 -0.52 -4.72
C GLY A 65 -20.60 0.46 -5.25
N LEU A 66 -20.82 0.48 -6.57
CA LEU A 66 -21.88 1.27 -7.19
C LEU A 66 -23.28 0.79 -6.78
N VAL A 67 -23.52 -0.52 -6.80
CA VAL A 67 -24.81 -1.10 -6.38
C VAL A 67 -25.10 -0.82 -4.92
N ALA A 68 -24.10 -1.01 -4.04
CA ALA A 68 -24.23 -0.70 -2.62
C ALA A 68 -24.50 0.79 -2.38
N GLY A 69 -23.84 1.68 -3.10
CA GLY A 69 -24.09 3.13 -3.04
C GLY A 69 -25.51 3.51 -3.47
N VAL A 70 -26.03 2.89 -4.52
CA VAL A 70 -27.41 3.10 -4.98
C VAL A 70 -28.41 2.57 -3.95
N ALA A 71 -28.19 1.39 -3.38
CA ALA A 71 -29.05 0.81 -2.35
C ALA A 71 -29.14 1.71 -1.10
N GLU A 72 -28.02 2.30 -0.69
CA GLU A 72 -27.99 3.26 0.43
C GLU A 72 -28.79 4.53 0.14
N ILE A 73 -28.68 5.07 -1.09
CA ILE A 73 -29.44 6.25 -1.52
C ILE A 73 -30.95 5.96 -1.61
N THR A 74 -31.32 4.78 -2.12
CA THR A 74 -32.72 4.41 -2.32
C THR A 74 -33.39 3.87 -1.06
N LYS A 75 -32.63 3.68 0.04
CA LYS A 75 -33.10 3.05 1.29
C LYS A 75 -33.75 1.69 1.07
N GLN A 76 -33.44 1.01 -0.02
CA GLN A 76 -33.82 -0.36 -0.21
C GLN A 76 -33.00 -1.25 0.75
N PRO A 77 -33.65 -2.14 1.52
CA PRO A 77 -32.89 -3.06 2.35
C PRO A 77 -32.07 -3.94 1.43
N GLU A 78 -30.74 -3.81 1.53
CA GLU A 78 -29.84 -4.80 0.95
C GLU A 78 -30.22 -6.14 1.57
N GLY A 79 -30.45 -7.14 0.72
CA GLY A 79 -30.59 -8.50 1.25
C GLY A 79 -29.34 -8.87 2.02
N VAL A 80 -29.47 -9.68 3.05
CA VAL A 80 -28.39 -10.17 3.92
C VAL A 80 -27.14 -10.61 3.13
N GLU A 81 -27.33 -11.05 1.90
CA GLU A 81 -26.30 -11.52 0.98
C GLU A 81 -25.49 -10.36 0.37
N GLY A 82 -26.13 -9.24 0.03
CA GLY A 82 -25.45 -8.05 -0.49
C GLY A 82 -24.53 -7.40 0.55
N GLU A 83 -25.01 -7.28 1.78
CA GLU A 83 -24.21 -6.73 2.89
C GLU A 83 -22.97 -7.59 3.19
N ARG A 84 -23.12 -8.92 3.09
CA ARG A 84 -22.04 -9.87 3.27
C ARG A 84 -20.96 -9.70 2.19
N VAL A 85 -21.33 -9.57 0.93
CA VAL A 85 -20.40 -9.35 -0.20
C VAL A 85 -19.64 -8.03 -0.03
N VAL A 86 -20.33 -6.95 0.31
CA VAL A 86 -19.69 -5.64 0.58
C VAL A 86 -18.67 -5.73 1.71
N LYS A 87 -19.02 -6.42 2.81
CA LYS A 87 -18.11 -6.64 3.94
C LYS A 87 -16.86 -7.42 3.53
N GLN A 88 -17.02 -8.47 2.73
CA GLN A 88 -15.90 -9.27 2.24
C GLN A 88 -15.00 -8.47 1.31
N LEU A 89 -15.56 -7.68 0.40
CA LEU A 89 -14.76 -6.78 -0.45
C LEU A 89 -13.98 -5.76 0.37
N ARG A 90 -14.55 -5.18 1.41
CA ARG A 90 -13.82 -4.26 2.30
C ARG A 90 -12.68 -4.94 3.06
N ALA A 91 -12.83 -6.20 3.38
CA ALA A 91 -11.79 -6.98 4.08
C ALA A 91 -10.70 -7.52 3.13
N PHE A 92 -11.00 -7.70 1.85
CA PHE A 92 -10.12 -8.34 0.88
C PHE A 92 -8.73 -7.68 0.75
N PRO A 93 -8.58 -6.33 0.73
CA PRO A 93 -7.27 -5.69 0.71
C PRO A 93 -6.35 -6.10 1.87
N GLN A 94 -6.92 -6.50 3.00
CA GLN A 94 -6.15 -6.94 4.17
C GLN A 94 -5.53 -8.33 4.01
N THR A 95 -6.04 -9.13 3.07
CA THR A 95 -5.46 -10.45 2.74
C THR A 95 -4.27 -10.33 1.79
N ALA A 96 -4.12 -9.16 1.14
CA ALA A 96 -3.08 -8.95 0.15
C ALA A 96 -1.68 -8.92 0.78
N ARG A 97 -0.77 -9.66 0.17
CA ARG A 97 0.65 -9.66 0.45
C ARG A 97 1.38 -8.93 -0.66
N PHE A 98 2.28 -8.05 -0.28
CA PHE A 98 3.11 -7.30 -1.19
C PHE A 98 4.56 -7.71 -1.01
N SER A 99 5.26 -7.93 -2.12
CA SER A 99 6.70 -8.16 -2.12
C SER A 99 7.36 -7.39 -3.25
N LEU A 100 8.58 -6.93 -3.00
CA LEU A 100 9.39 -6.23 -3.99
C LEU A 100 10.09 -7.25 -4.88
N ASN A 101 9.82 -7.19 -6.20
CA ASN A 101 10.56 -7.95 -7.20
C ASN A 101 11.81 -7.19 -7.65
N SER A 102 11.68 -5.87 -7.87
CA SER A 102 12.80 -5.01 -8.21
C SER A 102 12.59 -3.61 -7.67
N LEU A 103 13.68 -2.92 -7.43
CA LEU A 103 13.70 -1.54 -6.95
C LEU A 103 14.85 -0.79 -7.60
N THR A 104 14.54 0.33 -8.21
CA THR A 104 15.50 1.23 -8.85
C THR A 104 15.30 2.64 -8.32
N GLU A 105 16.37 3.30 -7.96
CA GLU A 105 16.38 4.72 -7.69
C GLU A 105 16.61 5.45 -9.02
N GLU A 106 15.65 6.30 -9.42
CA GLU A 106 15.67 6.94 -10.75
C GLU A 106 16.55 8.18 -10.77
N ASP A 107 16.54 8.96 -9.70
CA ASP A 107 17.33 10.17 -9.60
C ASP A 107 17.58 10.52 -8.13
N ASP A 108 18.83 10.86 -7.84
CA ASP A 108 19.26 11.35 -6.54
C ASP A 108 19.35 12.89 -6.62
N HIS A 109 18.24 13.56 -6.37
CA HIS A 109 18.25 15.01 -6.13
C HIS A 109 18.90 15.29 -4.77
N ARG A 110 20.20 15.03 -4.67
CA ARG A 110 21.02 15.14 -3.44
C ARG A 110 20.81 16.44 -2.71
N ASP A 111 20.54 17.51 -3.44
CA ASP A 111 20.33 18.84 -2.87
C ASP A 111 18.99 18.98 -2.12
N ARG A 112 18.02 18.08 -2.33
CA ARG A 112 16.65 18.19 -1.77
C ARG A 112 16.31 17.09 -0.77
N LYS A 113 17.21 16.16 -0.50
CA LYS A 113 16.92 14.98 0.35
C LYS A 113 15.66 14.22 -0.10
N THR A 114 15.38 14.26 -1.40
CA THR A 114 14.21 13.59 -2.01
C THR A 114 14.72 12.48 -2.89
N HIS A 115 14.28 11.26 -2.63
CA HIS A 115 14.61 10.09 -3.44
C HIS A 115 13.41 9.78 -4.34
N VAL A 116 13.65 9.56 -5.62
CA VAL A 116 12.65 9.11 -6.60
C VAL A 116 12.94 7.66 -6.93
N CYS A 117 11.97 6.81 -6.72
CA CYS A 117 12.12 5.38 -6.77
C CYS A 117 11.10 4.77 -7.72
N ARG A 118 11.49 3.72 -8.43
CA ARG A 118 10.59 2.85 -9.18
C ARG A 118 10.71 1.43 -8.63
N ALA A 119 9.58 0.79 -8.38
CA ALA A 119 9.52 -0.57 -7.91
C ALA A 119 8.57 -1.39 -8.76
N ASN A 120 8.95 -2.63 -9.08
CA ASN A 120 8.01 -3.67 -9.49
C ASN A 120 7.60 -4.45 -8.26
N ILE A 121 6.31 -4.46 -7.97
CA ILE A 121 5.73 -5.04 -6.76
C ILE A 121 4.86 -6.21 -7.16
N HIS A 122 5.16 -7.37 -6.60
CA HIS A 122 4.32 -8.55 -6.68
C HIS A 122 3.22 -8.49 -5.63
N ILE A 123 2.00 -8.75 -6.06
CA ILE A 123 0.80 -8.80 -5.23
C ILE A 123 0.26 -10.21 -5.26
N GLU A 124 0.02 -10.78 -4.09
CA GLU A 124 -0.72 -12.02 -3.90
C GLU A 124 -1.90 -11.75 -2.99
N ALA A 125 -3.07 -12.25 -3.35
CA ALA A 125 -4.26 -12.13 -2.50
C ALA A 125 -5.13 -13.38 -2.59
N THR A 126 -5.77 -13.73 -1.48
CA THR A 126 -6.66 -14.88 -1.40
C THR A 126 -8.10 -14.38 -1.35
N ILE A 127 -8.90 -14.78 -2.34
CA ILE A 127 -10.32 -14.45 -2.41
C ILE A 127 -11.06 -15.37 -1.44
N PRO A 128 -11.97 -14.85 -0.61
CA PRO A 128 -12.80 -15.67 0.26
C PRO A 128 -13.58 -16.74 -0.52
N ASP A 129 -13.67 -17.97 0.00
CA ASP A 129 -14.24 -19.13 -0.70
C ASP A 129 -15.65 -18.87 -1.25
N GLU A 130 -16.48 -18.22 -0.47
CA GLU A 130 -17.85 -17.88 -0.86
C GLU A 130 -17.95 -16.93 -2.07
N PHE A 131 -16.91 -16.11 -2.25
CA PHE A 131 -16.83 -15.20 -3.37
C PHE A 131 -16.07 -15.83 -4.55
N ALA A 132 -15.14 -16.74 -4.26
CA ALA A 132 -14.33 -17.42 -5.25
C ALA A 132 -15.19 -18.23 -6.24
N ASP A 133 -16.22 -18.92 -5.78
CA ASP A 133 -17.10 -19.71 -6.63
C ASP A 133 -17.88 -18.86 -7.64
N ALA A 134 -18.38 -17.71 -7.21
CA ALA A 134 -19.04 -16.77 -8.11
C ALA A 134 -18.06 -16.20 -9.15
N LEU A 135 -16.84 -15.85 -8.72
CA LEU A 135 -15.81 -15.29 -9.59
C LEU A 135 -15.24 -16.31 -10.59
N ARG A 136 -15.14 -17.60 -10.23
CA ARG A 136 -14.68 -18.67 -11.13
C ARG A 136 -15.58 -18.86 -12.34
N GLN A 137 -16.85 -18.48 -12.23
CA GLN A 137 -17.78 -18.50 -13.36
C GLN A 137 -17.49 -17.38 -14.39
N LEU A 138 -16.61 -16.44 -14.05
CA LEU A 138 -16.20 -15.35 -14.92
C LEU A 138 -14.82 -15.65 -15.52
N PRO A 139 -14.76 -16.24 -16.73
CA PRO A 139 -13.50 -16.77 -17.28
C PRO A 139 -12.44 -15.71 -17.54
N PHE A 140 -12.84 -14.44 -17.64
CA PHE A 140 -11.92 -13.32 -17.86
C PHE A 140 -11.11 -12.92 -16.59
N LEU A 141 -11.45 -13.47 -15.42
CA LEU A 141 -10.75 -13.12 -14.18
C LEU A 141 -9.45 -13.90 -13.98
N GLY A 142 -9.25 -15.02 -14.67
CA GLY A 142 -8.03 -15.83 -14.54
C GLY A 142 -7.76 -16.35 -13.11
N ILE A 143 -8.82 -16.51 -12.30
CA ILE A 143 -8.70 -16.99 -10.92
C ILE A 143 -8.40 -18.48 -10.93
N ASN A 144 -7.39 -18.89 -10.17
CA ASN A 144 -7.06 -20.31 -10.03
C ASN A 144 -8.10 -21.05 -9.16
N THR A 145 -7.99 -22.38 -9.10
CA THR A 145 -8.92 -23.24 -8.36
C THR A 145 -8.89 -23.01 -6.85
N LYS A 146 -7.85 -22.36 -6.33
CA LYS A 146 -7.70 -22.06 -4.90
C LYS A 146 -8.26 -20.68 -4.51
N GLY A 147 -8.79 -19.92 -5.46
CA GLY A 147 -9.23 -18.56 -5.20
C GLY A 147 -8.06 -17.58 -4.95
N GLU A 148 -6.85 -17.96 -5.38
CA GLU A 148 -5.68 -17.10 -5.29
C GLU A 148 -5.56 -16.26 -6.57
N VAL A 149 -5.18 -15.02 -6.41
CA VAL A 149 -4.84 -14.11 -7.50
C VAL A 149 -3.46 -13.52 -7.24
N ALA A 150 -2.68 -13.43 -8.29
CA ALA A 150 -1.35 -12.86 -8.20
C ALA A 150 -1.05 -12.06 -9.46
N GLY A 151 -0.23 -11.03 -9.34
CA GLY A 151 0.23 -10.24 -10.46
C GLY A 151 1.23 -9.19 -10.04
N ASN A 152 1.73 -8.44 -11.00
CA ASN A 152 2.73 -7.41 -10.76
C ASN A 152 2.17 -6.03 -11.11
N ILE A 153 2.66 -5.03 -10.41
CA ILE A 153 2.42 -3.62 -10.70
C ILE A 153 3.73 -2.86 -10.68
N ASP A 154 3.83 -1.86 -11.54
CA ASP A 154 4.91 -0.89 -11.49
C ASP A 154 4.44 0.34 -10.70
N VAL A 155 5.22 0.71 -9.71
CA VAL A 155 4.94 1.84 -8.82
C VAL A 155 6.11 2.80 -8.85
N ARG A 156 5.83 4.07 -9.07
CA ARG A 156 6.78 5.15 -8.85
C ARG A 156 6.46 5.83 -7.54
N PHE A 157 7.46 6.04 -6.70
CA PHE A 157 7.24 6.72 -5.42
C PHE A 157 8.39 7.66 -5.07
N THR A 158 8.08 8.65 -4.25
CA THR A 158 9.07 9.58 -3.72
C THR A 158 9.15 9.45 -2.20
N VAL A 159 10.37 9.56 -1.67
CA VAL A 159 10.65 9.60 -0.24
C VAL A 159 11.27 10.96 0.06
N GLN A 160 10.72 11.67 1.02
CA GLN A 160 11.22 12.98 1.43
C GLN A 160 11.04 13.20 2.93
N PRO A 161 11.86 14.05 3.58
CA PRO A 161 11.67 14.41 4.98
C PRO A 161 10.27 15.02 5.21
N ASP A 162 9.64 14.69 6.33
CA ASP A 162 8.38 15.32 6.73
C ASP A 162 8.65 16.65 7.43
N LEU A 163 8.39 17.73 6.73
CA LEU A 163 8.55 19.10 7.26
C LEU A 163 7.45 19.50 8.25
N SER A 164 6.38 18.70 8.37
CA SER A 164 5.28 18.96 9.31
C SER A 164 5.61 18.48 10.74
N GLY A 165 6.65 17.70 10.91
CA GLY A 165 7.07 17.12 12.19
C GLY A 165 6.15 16.02 12.74
N LYS A 166 5.21 15.51 11.93
CA LYS A 166 4.30 14.42 12.32
C LYS A 166 4.92 13.04 12.13
N SER A 167 5.88 12.94 11.25
CA SER A 167 6.66 11.72 10.97
C SER A 167 8.08 12.11 10.55
N ASP A 168 8.98 11.15 10.51
CA ASP A 168 10.36 11.42 10.08
C ASP A 168 10.45 11.62 8.56
N PHE A 169 9.54 10.99 7.81
CA PHE A 169 9.50 11.05 6.34
C PHE A 169 8.09 10.86 5.79
N VAL A 170 7.92 11.27 4.54
CA VAL A 170 6.69 11.10 3.74
C VAL A 170 7.01 10.25 2.52
N VAL A 171 6.13 9.29 2.23
CA VAL A 171 6.12 8.53 0.97
C VAL A 171 4.91 8.96 0.16
N ARG A 172 5.13 9.25 -1.12
CA ARG A 172 4.06 9.51 -2.11
C ARG A 172 4.24 8.53 -3.25
N ALA A 173 3.20 7.77 -3.57
CA ALA A 173 3.23 6.76 -4.62
C ALA A 173 2.25 7.11 -5.75
N THR A 174 2.61 6.68 -6.96
CA THR A 174 1.79 6.73 -8.18
C THR A 174 1.93 5.40 -8.93
N TRP A 175 0.86 4.90 -9.56
CA TRP A 175 0.77 3.64 -10.29
C TRP A 175 -0.04 3.79 -11.58
#